data_0dc8c7fcef3da3cf857d60942cfd731a
#
_entry.id   0dc8c7fcef3da3cf857d60942cfd731a
#
_cell.length_a   1.000
_cell.length_b   1.000
_cell.length_c   1.000
_cell.angle_alpha   90.00
_cell.angle_beta   90.00
_cell.angle_gamma   90.00
#
_symmetry.space_group_name_H-M   'P 1'
#
loop_
_entity.id
_entity.type
_entity.pdbx_description
1 polymer ?
#
loop_
_entity_poly.entity_id
_entity_poly.type
_entity_poly.pdbx_seq_one_letter_code
_entity_poly.pdbx_strand_id
1 'polypeptide(L)'
;MSKSPKGGAPRARNAQSKKGGSRKDNGPKRSFAAKRDNRDGRDTRPARDARGGQKENTAANRSNRREQPRSAPAPVAVEPIVREHKPTSARFKTPASILPVMVEMNGWEDYALLDMGHGQKLERYGRYTVIRPEAQAMGAPRLPESDWKRADAIFTGDVEEEGPGRWKFAKQVDEIWQMKYGPATFNGQFMSFRHVGVFPEQAAHWDWVGQQIKKSDRQLKILNLFGYTGLASLLPAALGAHVTHVDASKKAIGWARENQELSGLEDKPIRWICDDAMKFVEREVRRGNTYDGIILDPPKYGRGPNGEVWDFFENVPHMLACVRKLLSPNAQFLLMSSYAIRASFLSSHELMRECLDGLPGTIESGELAIRELNGPRLLSTSLFSRWSAPDNTKAEGA
;
A
#
# COMPACT_ATOMS: atom_id res chain seq x y z
N MET A 1 70.90 -2.04 -25.99
CA MET A 1 70.75 -1.72 -27.42
C MET A 1 69.37 -1.23 -27.60
N SER A 2 69.14 0.09 -27.57
CA SER A 2 69.03 0.98 -28.74
C SER A 2 67.68 0.79 -29.40
N LYS A 3 66.73 1.72 -29.53
CA LYS A 3 66.73 3.19 -29.67
C LYS A 3 65.27 3.66 -29.63
N SER A 4 64.98 4.71 -28.93
CA SER A 4 63.88 5.63 -29.35
C SER A 4 64.35 6.49 -30.51
N PRO A 5 63.47 7.15 -31.30
CA PRO A 5 63.18 8.54 -31.01
C PRO A 5 61.75 9.05 -31.39
N LYS A 6 61.27 10.05 -30.68
CA LYS A 6 60.96 11.46 -31.04
C LYS A 6 59.98 11.62 -32.21
N GLY A 7 58.93 12.38 -32.23
CA GLY A 7 58.58 13.65 -31.62
C GLY A 7 57.54 14.29 -32.54
N GLY A 8 56.76 15.27 -32.09
CA GLY A 8 56.06 16.15 -33.01
C GLY A 8 54.64 16.60 -32.57
N ALA A 9 54.56 17.56 -31.65
CA ALA A 9 53.51 18.56 -31.74
C ALA A 9 54.01 19.63 -32.75
N PRO A 10 53.10 20.37 -33.48
CA PRO A 10 52.72 21.65 -32.95
C PRO A 10 51.38 22.30 -33.43
N ARG A 11 51.06 23.36 -32.72
CA ARG A 11 50.51 24.64 -33.18
C ARG A 11 48.99 24.86 -33.12
N ALA A 12 48.72 25.77 -32.18
CA ALA A 12 47.60 26.70 -32.12
C ALA A 12 47.52 27.66 -33.32
N ARG A 13 46.33 28.06 -33.71
CA ARG A 13 46.00 29.36 -34.36
C ARG A 13 44.65 29.80 -33.86
N ASN A 14 44.64 30.71 -33.08
CA ASN A 14 44.25 32.11 -32.92
C ASN A 14 43.22 32.68 -33.90
N ALA A 15 42.22 33.34 -33.27
CA ALA A 15 41.58 34.63 -33.56
C ALA A 15 40.46 34.67 -34.60
N GLN A 16 39.30 35.12 -34.27
CA GLN A 16 38.94 36.55 -34.17
C GLN A 16 37.46 36.76 -33.90
N SER A 17 37.22 37.65 -33.00
CA SER A 17 36.04 38.41 -32.67
C SER A 17 35.15 38.87 -33.81
N LYS A 18 33.83 38.83 -33.64
CA LYS A 18 32.94 39.90 -34.12
C LYS A 18 31.81 40.13 -33.13
N LYS A 19 31.77 41.41 -32.71
CA LYS A 19 30.69 42.05 -31.93
C LYS A 19 29.42 42.16 -32.79
N GLY A 20 28.28 42.20 -32.14
CA GLY A 20 27.13 42.88 -32.70
C GLY A 20 25.77 42.30 -32.29
N GLY A 21 25.02 43.09 -31.55
CA GLY A 21 23.60 43.19 -31.71
C GLY A 21 22.72 42.78 -30.51
N SER A 22 22.55 43.73 -29.61
CA SER A 22 21.47 43.73 -28.64
C SER A 22 20.10 43.78 -29.33
N ARG A 23 19.18 42.91 -28.98
CA ARG A 23 17.74 43.18 -29.07
C ARG A 23 17.07 42.71 -27.80
N LYS A 24 16.59 43.70 -27.04
CA LYS A 24 15.61 43.56 -25.98
C LYS A 24 14.30 43.16 -26.65
N ASP A 25 13.69 42.08 -26.21
CA ASP A 25 12.27 41.82 -26.45
C ASP A 25 11.57 41.57 -25.12
N ASN A 26 10.73 42.53 -24.78
CA ASN A 26 9.82 42.53 -23.67
C ASN A 26 8.56 41.71 -24.07
N GLY A 27 8.34 40.57 -23.45
CA GLY A 27 7.08 39.83 -23.53
C GLY A 27 6.44 39.76 -22.14
N PRO A 28 5.12 39.87 -21.98
CA PRO A 28 4.50 40.24 -20.72
C PRO A 28 4.33 39.06 -19.75
N LYS A 29 4.66 39.35 -18.50
CA LYS A 29 4.33 38.52 -17.33
C LYS A 29 2.81 38.44 -17.18
N ARG A 30 2.20 37.27 -17.34
CA ARG A 30 0.82 37.02 -16.93
C ARG A 30 0.82 36.52 -15.49
N SER A 31 0.45 37.40 -14.57
CA SER A 31 0.06 37.09 -13.21
C SER A 31 -1.36 36.51 -13.25
N PHE A 32 -1.55 35.27 -12.80
CA PHE A 32 -2.88 34.74 -12.49
C PHE A 32 -3.26 35.17 -11.07
N ALA A 33 -4.07 36.22 -10.98
CA ALA A 33 -4.75 36.61 -9.78
C ALA A 33 -6.01 35.72 -9.62
N ALA A 34 -6.13 35.11 -8.45
CA ALA A 34 -7.32 34.38 -8.05
C ALA A 34 -8.51 35.34 -7.85
N LYS A 35 -9.57 35.17 -8.62
CA LYS A 35 -10.87 35.81 -8.36
C LYS A 35 -11.60 35.02 -7.26
N ARG A 36 -11.80 35.66 -6.13
CA ARG A 36 -12.81 35.32 -5.15
C ARG A 36 -14.18 35.81 -5.68
N ASP A 37 -15.10 34.92 -5.98
CA ASP A 37 -16.51 35.24 -6.15
C ASP A 37 -17.22 35.03 -4.81
N ASN A 38 -17.48 36.14 -4.14
CA ASN A 38 -18.52 36.29 -3.11
C ASN A 38 -19.84 36.48 -3.85
N ARG A 39 -20.78 35.57 -3.68
CA ARG A 39 -22.19 35.81 -3.97
C ARG A 39 -23.02 35.59 -2.70
N ASP A 40 -23.21 36.66 -1.98
CA ASP A 40 -24.33 36.82 -1.07
C ASP A 40 -25.63 36.95 -1.92
N GLY A 41 -26.51 35.96 -1.83
CA GLY A 41 -27.83 35.96 -2.37
C GLY A 41 -28.85 36.03 -1.24
N ARG A 42 -29.25 37.24 -0.86
CA ARG A 42 -30.46 37.48 -0.03
C ARG A 42 -31.68 37.18 -0.86
N ASP A 43 -32.46 36.19 -0.48
CA ASP A 43 -33.79 35.94 -1.00
C ASP A 43 -34.81 36.64 -0.09
N THR A 44 -35.36 37.76 -0.57
CA THR A 44 -36.47 38.48 0.00
C THR A 44 -37.77 37.92 -0.57
N ARG A 45 -38.63 37.32 0.22
CA ARG A 45 -39.99 36.97 -0.12
C ARG A 45 -40.91 38.13 0.28
N PRO A 46 -41.85 38.57 -0.59
CA PRO A 46 -42.85 39.54 -0.24
C PRO A 46 -44.02 38.91 0.48
N ALA A 47 -44.52 39.63 1.49
CA ALA A 47 -45.76 39.39 2.19
C ALA A 47 -46.98 39.49 1.25
N ARG A 48 -47.95 38.63 1.40
CA ARG A 48 -49.30 38.79 0.87
C ARG A 48 -50.34 38.73 1.99
N ASP A 49 -51.15 39.75 1.91
CA ASP A 49 -52.18 40.19 2.83
C ASP A 49 -53.27 39.20 3.20
N ALA A 50 -53.80 39.49 4.38
CA ALA A 50 -54.95 38.95 5.02
C ALA A 50 -56.29 39.17 4.22
N ARG A 51 -57.18 38.19 4.24
CA ARG A 51 -58.63 38.43 4.27
C ARG A 51 -59.33 37.40 5.14
N GLY A 52 -60.07 37.91 6.04
CA GLY A 52 -60.84 37.25 7.06
C GLY A 52 -61.99 36.38 6.59
N GLY A 53 -62.46 35.55 7.47
CA GLY A 53 -63.66 34.75 7.37
C GLY A 53 -63.93 34.15 8.76
N GLN A 54 -64.81 34.88 9.49
CA GLN A 54 -65.48 34.36 10.68
C GLN A 54 -66.38 33.18 10.31
N LYS A 55 -66.36 32.11 11.06
CA LYS A 55 -67.49 31.21 11.35
C LYS A 55 -67.36 30.49 12.66
N GLU A 56 -68.16 30.90 13.55
CA GLU A 56 -69.04 30.26 14.52
C GLU A 56 -68.56 28.99 15.28
N ASN A 57 -68.63 29.18 16.57
CA ASN A 57 -68.64 28.22 17.66
C ASN A 57 -69.79 27.19 17.49
N THR A 58 -69.39 25.90 17.64
CA THR A 58 -70.27 24.93 18.26
C THR A 58 -69.43 24.05 19.22
N ALA A 59 -69.76 24.28 20.47
CA ALA A 59 -69.28 23.46 21.58
C ALA A 59 -69.88 22.04 21.51
N ALA A 60 -69.06 21.01 21.42
CA ALA A 60 -69.49 19.66 21.69
C ALA A 60 -68.52 19.04 22.63
N ASN A 61 -69.01 18.89 23.83
CA ASN A 61 -68.55 18.11 24.98
C ASN A 61 -67.98 16.73 24.57
N ARG A 62 -66.67 16.52 24.72
CA ARG A 62 -66.08 15.20 24.67
C ARG A 62 -65.34 14.96 25.97
N SER A 63 -65.95 14.05 26.73
CA SER A 63 -65.51 13.44 27.98
C SER A 63 -64.04 13.00 27.92
N ASN A 64 -63.29 13.45 28.93
CA ASN A 64 -61.96 13.01 29.29
C ASN A 64 -61.94 11.49 29.62
N ARG A 65 -61.61 10.66 28.65
CA ARG A 65 -61.22 9.29 28.89
C ARG A 65 -59.67 9.31 28.95
N ARG A 66 -59.12 9.29 30.16
CA ARG A 66 -57.72 8.99 30.39
C ARG A 66 -57.44 7.59 29.86
N GLU A 67 -56.77 7.48 28.72
CA GLU A 67 -56.16 6.25 28.28
C GLU A 67 -55.00 5.95 29.22
N GLN A 68 -55.06 4.85 29.95
CA GLN A 68 -53.95 4.28 30.71
C GLN A 68 -52.89 3.85 29.69
N PRO A 69 -51.59 4.11 29.95
CA PRO A 69 -50.52 3.64 29.10
C PRO A 69 -50.57 2.09 29.07
N ARG A 70 -50.73 1.53 27.88
CA ARG A 70 -50.57 0.10 27.65
C ARG A 70 -49.17 -0.30 28.06
N SER A 71 -49.05 -1.19 29.05
CA SER A 71 -47.80 -1.80 29.41
C SER A 71 -47.14 -2.46 28.17
N ALA A 72 -45.91 -2.10 27.89
CA ALA A 72 -45.12 -2.73 26.85
C ALA A 72 -45.08 -4.24 27.09
N PRO A 73 -45.24 -5.10 26.06
CA PRO A 73 -45.12 -6.53 26.24
C PRO A 73 -43.73 -6.86 26.78
N ALA A 74 -43.71 -7.78 27.77
CA ALA A 74 -42.46 -8.25 28.33
C ALA A 74 -41.55 -8.80 27.20
N PRO A 75 -40.22 -8.61 27.28
CA PRO A 75 -39.31 -9.14 26.28
C PRO A 75 -39.44 -10.65 26.24
N VAL A 76 -39.83 -11.19 25.10
CA VAL A 76 -39.81 -12.61 24.84
C VAL A 76 -38.35 -13.07 24.94
N ALA A 77 -38.08 -13.94 25.93
CA ALA A 77 -36.78 -14.57 26.03
C ALA A 77 -36.56 -15.42 24.75
N VAL A 78 -35.75 -14.95 23.86
CA VAL A 78 -35.29 -15.72 22.72
C VAL A 78 -34.21 -16.65 23.23
N GLU A 79 -34.55 -17.92 23.34
CA GLU A 79 -33.53 -18.94 23.60
C GLU A 79 -32.47 -18.90 22.50
N PRO A 80 -31.18 -18.92 22.86
CA PRO A 80 -30.13 -18.91 21.84
C PRO A 80 -30.28 -20.22 21.03
N ILE A 81 -30.51 -20.07 19.73
CA ILE A 81 -30.51 -21.21 18.80
C ILE A 81 -29.03 -21.66 18.70
N VAL A 82 -28.61 -22.55 19.56
CA VAL A 82 -27.33 -23.26 19.40
C VAL A 82 -27.53 -24.24 18.24
N ARG A 83 -27.21 -23.77 17.05
CA ARG A 83 -27.04 -24.68 15.92
C ARG A 83 -25.73 -25.42 16.13
N GLU A 84 -25.79 -26.70 16.49
CA GLU A 84 -24.65 -27.59 16.36
C GLU A 84 -24.21 -27.56 14.89
N HIS A 85 -23.15 -26.82 14.61
CA HIS A 85 -22.45 -26.92 13.35
C HIS A 85 -21.76 -28.28 13.33
N LYS A 86 -22.44 -29.29 12.82
CA LYS A 86 -21.72 -30.50 12.39
C LYS A 86 -20.84 -30.07 11.24
N PRO A 87 -19.50 -30.16 11.38
CA PRO A 87 -18.62 -29.84 10.28
C PRO A 87 -19.02 -30.77 9.12
N THR A 88 -19.51 -30.16 8.05
CA THR A 88 -19.75 -30.88 6.80
C THR A 88 -18.39 -31.34 6.33
N SER A 89 -18.08 -32.62 6.58
CA SER A 89 -16.81 -33.20 6.20
C SER A 89 -16.51 -32.93 4.74
N ALA A 90 -15.51 -32.09 4.53
CA ALA A 90 -14.65 -32.04 3.37
C ALA A 90 -15.31 -32.06 1.98
N ARG A 91 -15.99 -30.97 1.61
CA ARG A 91 -16.17 -30.61 0.20
C ARG A 91 -14.92 -30.00 -0.42
N PHE A 92 -13.99 -29.48 0.39
CA PHE A 92 -12.82 -28.75 -0.07
C PHE A 92 -11.54 -29.48 0.32
N LYS A 93 -10.70 -29.79 -0.68
CA LYS A 93 -9.32 -30.21 -0.47
C LYS A 93 -8.45 -28.96 -0.42
N THR A 94 -8.56 -28.17 0.66
CA THR A 94 -7.77 -26.97 0.84
C THR A 94 -6.36 -27.29 1.32
N PRO A 95 -5.36 -26.47 1.00
CA PRO A 95 -4.02 -26.57 1.58
C PRO A 95 -4.06 -26.59 3.12
N ALA A 96 -3.01 -27.12 3.74
CA ALA A 96 -2.83 -27.07 5.19
C ALA A 96 -2.79 -25.59 5.64
N SER A 97 -3.31 -25.31 6.83
CA SER A 97 -3.37 -23.95 7.38
C SER A 97 -2.48 -23.82 8.61
N ILE A 98 -1.70 -22.75 8.68
CA ILE A 98 -0.93 -22.34 9.86
C ILE A 98 -1.39 -20.94 10.26
N LEU A 99 -2.01 -20.82 11.44
CA LEU A 99 -2.54 -19.56 11.97
C LEU A 99 -2.73 -19.58 13.49
N PRO A 100 -2.65 -18.40 14.13
CA PRO A 100 -2.13 -17.17 13.58
C PRO A 100 -0.60 -17.20 13.46
N VAL A 101 -0.04 -16.50 12.48
CA VAL A 101 1.41 -16.34 12.32
C VAL A 101 1.78 -14.88 12.51
N MET A 102 2.74 -14.61 13.39
CA MET A 102 3.36 -13.29 13.50
C MET A 102 4.68 -13.32 12.75
N VAL A 103 4.80 -12.50 11.71
CA VAL A 103 6.02 -12.39 10.91
C VAL A 103 6.69 -11.05 11.18
N GLU A 104 7.93 -11.11 11.66
CA GLU A 104 8.71 -9.93 11.97
C GLU A 104 9.66 -9.58 10.83
N MET A 105 9.77 -8.29 10.54
CA MET A 105 10.85 -7.77 9.70
C MET A 105 12.17 -7.84 10.49
N ASN A 106 13.21 -8.37 9.86
CA ASN A 106 14.53 -8.53 10.47
C ASN A 106 15.61 -7.74 9.73
N GLY A 107 16.53 -7.16 10.51
CA GLY A 107 17.89 -6.82 10.10
C GLY A 107 18.02 -5.82 8.94
N TRP A 108 17.20 -4.80 8.86
CA TRP A 108 17.36 -3.78 7.85
C TRP A 108 18.22 -2.61 8.36
N GLU A 109 19.38 -2.41 7.73
CA GLU A 109 20.34 -1.38 8.14
C GLU A 109 19.78 0.05 7.95
N ASP A 110 19.08 0.33 6.85
CA ASP A 110 18.56 1.66 6.53
C ASP A 110 17.17 1.97 7.12
N TYR A 111 16.60 1.04 7.89
CA TYR A 111 15.34 1.28 8.58
C TYR A 111 15.36 0.76 10.02
N ALA A 112 14.73 1.50 10.92
CA ALA A 112 14.46 1.03 12.27
C ALA A 112 13.25 1.72 12.89
N LEU A 113 12.41 0.98 13.61
CA LEU A 113 11.47 1.51 14.57
C LEU A 113 12.25 1.80 15.86
N LEU A 114 12.43 3.07 16.19
CA LEU A 114 13.24 3.50 17.34
C LEU A 114 12.42 3.51 18.63
N ASP A 115 11.17 3.96 18.56
CA ASP A 115 10.22 4.02 19.68
C ASP A 115 8.79 4.16 19.14
N MET A 116 7.81 3.88 20.00
CA MET A 116 6.39 4.06 19.67
C MET A 116 5.58 4.38 20.93
N GLY A 117 4.52 5.15 20.76
CA GLY A 117 3.57 5.45 21.83
C GLY A 117 2.74 6.69 21.58
N HIS A 118 1.66 6.83 22.33
CA HIS A 118 0.70 7.95 22.24
C HIS A 118 0.19 8.19 20.81
N GLY A 119 -0.07 7.10 20.06
CA GLY A 119 -0.55 7.18 18.68
C GLY A 119 0.49 7.60 17.66
N GLN A 120 1.78 7.50 17.99
CA GLN A 120 2.89 7.89 17.12
C GLN A 120 3.99 6.85 17.13
N LYS A 121 4.82 6.87 16.08
CA LYS A 121 6.04 6.10 15.96
C LYS A 121 7.21 6.98 15.54
N LEU A 122 8.36 6.76 16.18
CA LEU A 122 9.64 7.34 15.86
C LEU A 122 10.44 6.34 15.07
N GLU A 123 10.79 6.68 13.84
CA GLU A 123 11.42 5.75 12.89
C GLU A 123 12.66 6.40 12.26
N ARG A 124 13.61 5.57 11.87
CA ARG A 124 14.75 5.97 11.05
C ARG A 124 14.59 5.41 9.64
N TYR A 125 14.72 6.29 8.65
CA TYR A 125 14.76 5.97 7.23
C TYR A 125 16.07 6.48 6.62
N GLY A 126 17.02 5.59 6.44
CA GLY A 126 18.39 5.94 6.07
C GLY A 126 19.00 6.88 7.10
N ARG A 127 19.30 8.11 6.67
CA ARG A 127 19.89 9.15 7.52
C ARG A 127 18.87 10.02 8.29
N TYR A 128 17.57 9.90 8.01
CA TYR A 128 16.53 10.73 8.60
C TYR A 128 15.73 10.00 9.65
N THR A 129 15.49 10.69 10.76
CA THR A 129 14.57 10.26 11.82
C THR A 129 13.27 11.01 11.68
N VAL A 130 12.16 10.28 11.68
CA VAL A 130 10.84 10.85 11.42
C VAL A 130 9.82 10.42 12.47
N ILE A 131 8.84 11.28 12.73
CA ILE A 131 7.67 10.96 13.55
C ILE A 131 6.46 10.89 12.63
N ARG A 132 5.73 9.78 12.73
CA ARG A 132 4.50 9.56 11.98
C ARG A 132 3.37 9.09 12.90
N PRO A 133 2.10 9.40 12.57
CA PRO A 133 0.97 8.86 13.30
C PRO A 133 0.87 7.35 13.11
N GLU A 134 0.48 6.64 14.20
CA GLU A 134 0.28 5.21 14.23
C GLU A 134 -0.74 4.84 15.31
N ALA A 135 -1.98 4.58 14.93
CA ALA A 135 -3.07 4.31 15.86
C ALA A 135 -2.81 3.09 16.78
N GLN A 136 -2.05 2.11 16.31
CA GLN A 136 -1.73 0.90 17.08
C GLN A 136 -0.66 1.12 18.15
N ALA A 137 0.04 2.26 18.12
CA ALA A 137 1.01 2.65 19.14
C ALA A 137 0.32 3.25 20.39
N MET A 138 -0.54 2.47 21.04
CA MET A 138 -1.41 2.95 22.14
C MET A 138 -0.69 3.20 23.46
N GLY A 139 0.43 2.54 23.70
CA GLY A 139 1.20 2.66 24.95
C GLY A 139 1.95 3.98 25.05
N ALA A 140 2.68 4.18 26.16
CA ALA A 140 3.57 5.34 26.33
C ALA A 140 4.90 5.12 25.61
N PRO A 141 5.53 6.19 25.05
CA PRO A 141 6.91 6.16 24.58
C PRO A 141 7.87 5.72 25.68
N ARG A 142 8.98 5.06 25.31
CA ARG A 142 10.02 4.61 26.25
C ARG A 142 11.28 5.45 26.17
N LEU A 143 11.55 6.04 25.01
CA LEU A 143 12.67 6.97 24.88
C LEU A 143 12.31 8.32 25.51
N PRO A 144 13.33 9.05 26.03
CA PRO A 144 13.14 10.40 26.54
C PRO A 144 12.54 11.32 25.46
N GLU A 145 11.76 12.29 25.88
CA GLU A 145 11.19 13.32 24.99
C GLU A 145 12.27 14.05 24.15
N SER A 146 13.48 14.18 24.72
CA SER A 146 14.64 14.75 24.01
C SER A 146 14.99 13.99 22.72
N ASP A 147 14.77 12.68 22.68
CA ASP A 147 15.06 11.85 21.49
C ASP A 147 14.00 12.06 20.41
N TRP A 148 12.74 12.14 20.83
CA TRP A 148 11.63 12.50 19.94
C TRP A 148 11.79 13.92 19.37
N LYS A 149 12.22 14.89 20.17
CA LYS A 149 12.47 16.27 19.73
C LYS A 149 13.62 16.42 18.72
N ARG A 150 14.49 15.42 18.61
CA ARG A 150 15.57 15.39 17.62
C ARG A 150 15.15 14.87 16.26
N ALA A 151 13.89 14.45 16.09
CA ALA A 151 13.40 14.00 14.79
C ALA A 151 13.57 15.09 13.72
N ASP A 152 14.00 14.68 12.54
CA ASP A 152 14.26 15.57 11.40
C ASP A 152 12.96 16.08 10.78
N ALA A 153 11.93 15.23 10.76
CA ALA A 153 10.64 15.55 10.19
C ALA A 153 9.48 14.93 10.99
N ILE A 154 8.36 15.63 11.03
CA ILE A 154 7.13 15.20 11.69
C ILE A 154 5.99 15.28 10.66
N PHE A 155 5.30 14.17 10.43
CA PHE A 155 4.10 14.17 9.62
C PHE A 155 2.90 14.61 10.45
N THR A 156 2.17 15.59 9.93
CA THR A 156 0.95 16.12 10.54
C THR A 156 -0.25 15.80 9.65
N GLY A 157 -0.99 14.79 10.00
CA GLY A 157 -2.20 14.33 9.33
C GLY A 157 -3.07 13.59 10.33
N ASP A 158 -4.22 13.11 9.91
CA ASP A 158 -5.08 12.31 10.76
C ASP A 158 -4.41 10.98 11.14
N VAL A 159 -4.60 10.56 12.39
CA VAL A 159 -4.06 9.30 12.90
C VAL A 159 -4.84 8.10 12.34
N GLU A 160 -6.14 8.27 12.15
CA GLU A 160 -7.05 7.19 11.71
C GLU A 160 -7.17 7.08 10.20
N GLU A 161 -6.87 8.14 9.45
CA GLU A 161 -7.02 8.18 8.00
C GLU A 161 -5.68 8.24 7.28
N GLU A 162 -5.56 7.48 6.20
CA GLU A 162 -4.45 7.55 5.26
C GLU A 162 -4.55 8.75 4.30
N GLY A 163 -5.17 9.82 4.77
CA GLY A 163 -5.37 11.04 4.02
C GLY A 163 -4.08 11.82 3.77
N PRO A 164 -4.14 12.83 2.90
CA PRO A 164 -3.03 13.74 2.69
C PRO A 164 -2.75 14.56 3.95
N GLY A 165 -1.47 14.80 4.21
CA GLY A 165 -0.99 15.59 5.33
C GLY A 165 0.21 16.45 4.92
N ARG A 166 0.96 16.91 5.92
CA ARG A 166 2.14 17.76 5.68
C ARG A 166 3.29 17.33 6.58
N TRP A 167 4.48 17.35 6.03
CA TRP A 167 5.72 17.23 6.78
C TRP A 167 6.12 18.58 7.34
N LYS A 168 6.44 18.61 8.62
CA LYS A 168 7.11 19.72 9.30
C LYS A 168 8.56 19.31 9.50
N PHE A 169 9.49 20.11 9.03
CA PHE A 169 10.92 19.84 9.10
C PHE A 169 11.53 20.66 10.25
N ALA A 170 12.32 20.00 11.10
CA ALA A 170 13.06 20.64 12.19
C ALA A 170 14.34 21.31 11.68
N LYS A 171 14.86 20.84 10.56
CA LYS A 171 16.06 21.37 9.87
C LYS A 171 15.89 21.18 8.36
N GLN A 172 16.83 21.72 7.59
CA GLN A 172 16.88 21.47 6.16
C GLN A 172 17.14 19.98 5.91
N VAL A 173 16.33 19.37 5.07
CA VAL A 173 16.43 17.97 4.64
C VAL A 173 16.45 17.94 3.11
N ASP A 174 17.05 16.88 2.55
CA ASP A 174 16.92 16.65 1.11
C ASP A 174 15.51 16.13 0.82
N GLU A 175 14.95 16.57 -0.28
CA GLU A 175 13.64 16.09 -0.73
C GLU A 175 13.67 14.59 -1.03
N ILE A 176 14.80 14.09 -1.58
CA ILE A 176 15.03 12.70 -1.97
C ILE A 176 16.34 12.23 -1.35
N TRP A 177 16.35 11.01 -0.81
CA TRP A 177 17.56 10.35 -0.32
C TRP A 177 17.55 8.87 -0.67
N GLN A 178 18.71 8.27 -0.76
CA GLN A 178 18.85 6.85 -1.08
C GLN A 178 18.86 5.98 0.16
N MET A 179 18.25 4.80 0.02
CA MET A 179 18.24 3.69 0.97
C MET A 179 18.51 2.39 0.23
N LYS A 180 18.92 1.35 0.97
CA LYS A 180 19.23 0.04 0.42
C LYS A 180 18.50 -1.06 1.15
N TYR A 181 18.12 -2.09 0.41
CA TYR A 181 17.68 -3.37 0.95
C TYR A 181 18.16 -4.51 0.04
N GLY A 182 19.03 -5.38 0.56
CA GLY A 182 19.69 -6.40 -0.26
C GLY A 182 20.34 -5.80 -1.51
N PRO A 183 20.03 -6.31 -2.72
CA PRO A 183 20.58 -5.79 -3.97
C PRO A 183 19.91 -4.49 -4.46
N ALA A 184 18.83 -4.06 -3.85
CA ALA A 184 18.09 -2.88 -4.30
C ALA A 184 18.60 -1.61 -3.62
N THR A 185 18.89 -0.56 -4.44
CA THR A 185 19.05 0.83 -4.01
C THR A 185 17.83 1.61 -4.48
N PHE A 186 17.21 2.40 -3.62
CA PHE A 186 15.98 3.08 -3.94
C PHE A 186 15.87 4.43 -3.24
N ASN A 187 15.04 5.30 -3.80
CA ASN A 187 14.80 6.62 -3.26
C ASN A 187 13.73 6.61 -2.17
N GLY A 188 14.02 7.24 -1.03
CA GLY A 188 13.03 7.76 -0.11
C GLY A 188 12.68 9.20 -0.47
N GLN A 189 11.43 9.61 -0.27
CA GLN A 189 10.97 10.95 -0.57
C GLN A 189 9.88 11.41 0.40
N PHE A 190 9.95 12.64 0.88
CA PHE A 190 8.87 13.26 1.63
C PHE A 190 7.75 13.70 0.68
N MET A 191 6.57 13.12 0.84
CA MET A 191 5.41 13.38 0.01
C MET A 191 4.25 13.95 0.83
N SER A 192 3.13 14.27 0.17
CA SER A 192 1.89 14.68 0.85
C SER A 192 1.21 13.55 1.65
N PHE A 193 1.76 12.35 1.64
CA PHE A 193 1.33 11.21 2.43
C PHE A 193 2.34 10.89 3.53
N ARG A 194 1.91 10.13 4.55
CA ARG A 194 2.77 9.75 5.68
C ARG A 194 3.89 8.76 5.33
N HIS A 195 3.74 7.96 4.28
CA HIS A 195 4.80 7.07 3.83
C HIS A 195 5.85 7.80 2.99
N VAL A 196 7.07 7.29 2.99
CA VAL A 196 8.22 7.91 2.31
C VAL A 196 8.70 7.11 1.10
N GLY A 197 7.79 6.39 0.45
CA GLY A 197 8.09 5.59 -0.74
C GLY A 197 8.32 4.11 -0.46
N VAL A 198 8.25 3.69 0.78
CA VAL A 198 8.46 2.29 1.17
C VAL A 198 7.59 1.93 2.39
N PHE A 199 7.22 0.65 2.45
CA PHE A 199 6.54 0.01 3.57
C PHE A 199 7.49 -1.02 4.17
N PRO A 200 8.18 -0.68 5.27
CA PRO A 200 9.29 -1.49 5.79
C PRO A 200 8.91 -2.90 6.21
N GLU A 201 7.70 -3.08 6.72
CA GLU A 201 7.15 -4.38 7.11
C GLU A 201 7.14 -5.40 5.97
N GLN A 202 7.03 -4.93 4.73
CA GLN A 202 7.02 -5.79 3.54
C GLN A 202 8.37 -6.47 3.30
N ALA A 203 9.45 -6.02 3.94
CA ALA A 203 10.76 -6.67 3.84
C ALA A 203 10.71 -8.15 4.22
N ALA A 204 9.91 -8.51 5.21
CA ALA A 204 9.70 -9.91 5.60
C ALA A 204 9.08 -10.75 4.46
N HIS A 205 8.21 -10.16 3.66
CA HIS A 205 7.64 -10.81 2.49
C HIS A 205 8.62 -10.86 1.32
N TRP A 206 9.43 -9.83 1.12
CA TRP A 206 10.46 -9.86 0.09
C TRP A 206 11.46 -11.00 0.33
N ASP A 207 11.89 -11.18 1.59
CA ASP A 207 12.78 -12.29 1.97
C ASP A 207 12.11 -13.66 1.75
N TRP A 208 10.83 -13.79 2.13
CA TRP A 208 10.08 -15.01 1.92
C TRP A 208 9.91 -15.34 0.43
N VAL A 209 9.57 -14.35 -0.41
CA VAL A 209 9.51 -14.51 -1.87
C VAL A 209 10.88 -14.92 -2.43
N GLY A 210 11.96 -14.29 -1.94
CA GLY A 210 13.32 -14.67 -2.29
C GLY A 210 13.65 -16.12 -1.95
N GLN A 211 13.17 -16.64 -0.81
CA GLN A 211 13.30 -18.04 -0.44
C GLN A 211 12.52 -18.96 -1.40
N GLN A 212 11.29 -18.59 -1.80
CA GLN A 212 10.52 -19.39 -2.77
C GLN A 212 11.23 -19.46 -4.13
N ILE A 213 11.83 -18.34 -4.58
CA ILE A 213 12.60 -18.33 -5.84
C ILE A 213 13.82 -19.24 -5.74
N LYS A 214 14.55 -19.21 -4.65
CA LYS A 214 15.75 -20.03 -4.43
C LYS A 214 15.48 -21.53 -4.33
N LYS A 215 14.25 -21.93 -3.97
CA LYS A 215 13.83 -23.34 -3.95
C LYS A 215 13.56 -23.89 -5.36
N SER A 216 13.42 -23.03 -6.34
CA SER A 216 13.12 -23.42 -7.73
C SER A 216 14.41 -23.55 -8.52
N ASP A 217 14.53 -24.62 -9.29
CA ASP A 217 15.60 -24.89 -10.26
C ASP A 217 15.39 -24.23 -11.62
N ARG A 218 14.24 -23.55 -11.80
CA ARG A 218 13.85 -22.86 -13.03
C ARG A 218 13.59 -21.38 -12.78
N GLN A 219 13.68 -20.61 -13.84
CA GLN A 219 13.33 -19.20 -13.82
C GLN A 219 11.81 -19.01 -13.65
N LEU A 220 11.41 -18.33 -12.57
CA LEU A 220 10.00 -18.09 -12.26
C LEU A 220 9.46 -16.86 -13.00
N LYS A 221 8.19 -16.94 -13.43
CA LYS A 221 7.39 -15.80 -13.87
C LYS A 221 6.56 -15.28 -12.71
N ILE A 222 6.80 -14.05 -12.29
CA ILE A 222 6.15 -13.44 -11.13
C ILE A 222 5.29 -12.27 -11.60
N LEU A 223 4.05 -12.21 -11.09
CA LEU A 223 3.15 -11.07 -11.21
C LEU A 223 3.10 -10.33 -9.90
N ASN A 224 3.42 -9.03 -9.93
CA ASN A 224 3.29 -8.12 -8.80
C ASN A 224 2.22 -7.07 -9.11
N LEU A 225 1.10 -7.12 -8.40
CA LEU A 225 -0.04 -6.22 -8.52
C LEU A 225 -0.04 -5.21 -7.38
N PHE A 226 -0.39 -3.95 -7.70
CA PHE A 226 -0.28 -2.81 -6.78
C PHE A 226 1.18 -2.58 -6.35
N GLY A 227 2.09 -2.70 -7.30
CA GLY A 227 3.53 -2.88 -7.03
C GLY A 227 4.25 -1.62 -6.56
N TYR A 228 3.61 -0.44 -6.58
CA TYR A 228 4.09 0.85 -6.06
C TYR A 228 5.48 1.22 -6.59
N THR A 229 6.46 1.49 -5.69
CA THR A 229 7.84 1.91 -6.03
C THR A 229 8.76 0.79 -6.47
N GLY A 230 8.26 -0.44 -6.58
CA GLY A 230 8.89 -1.53 -7.28
C GLY A 230 9.76 -2.48 -6.47
N LEU A 231 9.97 -2.28 -5.16
CA LEU A 231 10.87 -3.15 -4.37
C LEU A 231 10.48 -4.63 -4.43
N ALA A 232 9.17 -4.94 -4.31
CA ALA A 232 8.66 -6.31 -4.47
C ALA A 232 8.80 -6.86 -5.91
N SER A 233 9.31 -6.08 -6.87
CA SER A 233 9.65 -6.49 -8.23
C SER A 233 11.15 -6.55 -8.47
N LEU A 234 11.89 -5.58 -7.94
CA LEU A 234 13.35 -5.48 -8.10
C LEU A 234 14.07 -6.66 -7.43
N LEU A 235 13.66 -7.02 -6.22
CA LEU A 235 14.30 -8.10 -5.46
C LEU A 235 14.13 -9.48 -6.13
N PRO A 236 12.93 -9.89 -6.57
CA PRO A 236 12.75 -11.11 -7.38
C PRO A 236 13.53 -11.08 -8.69
N ALA A 237 13.55 -9.95 -9.38
CA ALA A 237 14.28 -9.82 -10.65
C ALA A 237 15.80 -9.94 -10.47
N ALA A 238 16.34 -9.38 -9.37
CA ALA A 238 17.75 -9.55 -9.00
C ALA A 238 18.12 -11.02 -8.76
N LEU A 239 17.16 -11.83 -8.30
CA LEU A 239 17.29 -13.28 -8.13
C LEU A 239 17.02 -14.09 -9.41
N GLY A 240 16.81 -13.41 -10.54
CA GLY A 240 16.67 -14.04 -11.86
C GLY A 240 15.23 -14.33 -12.29
N ALA A 241 14.21 -13.90 -11.56
CA ALA A 241 12.82 -14.05 -11.99
C ALA A 241 12.45 -13.10 -13.13
N HIS A 242 11.51 -13.53 -13.99
CA HIS A 242 10.80 -12.63 -14.90
C HIS A 242 9.63 -11.99 -14.15
N VAL A 243 9.62 -10.66 -14.01
CA VAL A 243 8.60 -9.96 -13.25
C VAL A 243 7.71 -9.12 -14.14
N THR A 244 6.41 -9.24 -13.99
CA THR A 244 5.42 -8.29 -14.49
C THR A 244 4.93 -7.45 -13.33
N HIS A 245 5.26 -6.17 -13.35
CA HIS A 245 4.87 -5.18 -12.35
C HIS A 245 3.70 -4.35 -12.86
N VAL A 246 2.63 -4.28 -12.09
CA VAL A 246 1.41 -3.53 -12.43
C VAL A 246 1.09 -2.55 -11.31
N ASP A 247 0.95 -1.28 -11.67
CA ASP A 247 0.47 -0.22 -10.78
C ASP A 247 -0.36 0.80 -11.57
N ALA A 248 -1.40 1.33 -10.95
CA ALA A 248 -2.28 2.32 -11.57
C ALA A 248 -1.65 3.71 -11.68
N SER A 249 -0.66 4.02 -10.83
CA SER A 249 -0.01 5.32 -10.74
C SER A 249 1.17 5.44 -11.70
N LYS A 250 1.05 6.30 -12.69
CA LYS A 250 2.16 6.62 -13.59
C LYS A 250 3.39 7.15 -12.83
N LYS A 251 3.15 7.89 -11.71
CA LYS A 251 4.24 8.40 -10.86
C LYS A 251 4.95 7.25 -10.16
N ALA A 252 4.22 6.26 -9.63
CA ALA A 252 4.80 5.08 -8.99
C ALA A 252 5.63 4.26 -9.98
N ILE A 253 5.13 4.03 -11.21
CA ILE A 253 5.87 3.33 -12.26
C ILE A 253 7.15 4.09 -12.64
N GLY A 254 7.11 5.42 -12.73
CA GLY A 254 8.31 6.23 -12.97
C GLY A 254 9.34 6.03 -11.88
N TRP A 255 8.92 6.13 -10.64
CA TRP A 255 9.78 5.93 -9.47
C TRP A 255 10.35 4.51 -9.38
N ALA A 256 9.54 3.49 -9.68
CA ALA A 256 10.00 2.11 -9.73
C ALA A 256 11.12 1.88 -10.77
N ARG A 257 11.04 2.54 -11.93
CA ARG A 257 12.09 2.51 -12.96
C ARG A 257 13.36 3.23 -12.51
N GLU A 258 13.22 4.40 -11.88
CA GLU A 258 14.37 5.11 -11.29
C GLU A 258 15.07 4.22 -10.24
N ASN A 259 14.30 3.51 -9.41
CA ASN A 259 14.84 2.55 -8.44
C ASN A 259 15.53 1.35 -9.13
N GLN A 260 15.05 0.91 -10.29
CA GLN A 260 15.71 -0.12 -11.09
C GLN A 260 17.09 0.36 -11.58
N GLU A 261 17.17 1.58 -12.11
CA GLU A 261 18.41 2.21 -12.56
C GLU A 261 19.40 2.39 -11.38
N LEU A 262 18.94 2.94 -10.25
CA LEU A 262 19.75 3.08 -9.04
C LEU A 262 20.30 1.76 -8.50
N SER A 263 19.59 0.68 -8.75
CA SER A 263 19.98 -0.67 -8.33
C SER A 263 20.94 -1.36 -9.31
N GLY A 264 21.20 -0.77 -10.49
CA GLY A 264 21.97 -1.42 -11.56
C GLY A 264 21.30 -2.69 -12.08
N LEU A 265 19.96 -2.70 -12.17
CA LEU A 265 19.16 -3.86 -12.55
C LEU A 265 18.43 -3.65 -13.90
N GLU A 266 18.92 -2.75 -14.77
CA GLU A 266 18.28 -2.41 -16.05
C GLU A 266 18.26 -3.59 -17.01
N ASP A 267 19.22 -4.49 -16.90
CA ASP A 267 19.32 -5.74 -17.68
C ASP A 267 18.32 -6.81 -17.23
N LYS A 268 17.71 -6.65 -16.05
CA LYS A 268 16.77 -7.63 -15.50
C LYS A 268 15.39 -7.55 -16.15
N PRO A 269 14.75 -8.70 -16.39
CA PRO A 269 13.50 -8.78 -17.14
C PRO A 269 12.31 -8.34 -16.29
N ILE A 270 12.09 -7.04 -16.17
CA ILE A 270 10.92 -6.45 -15.51
C ILE A 270 10.04 -5.76 -16.55
N ARG A 271 8.80 -6.20 -16.64
CA ARG A 271 7.78 -5.58 -17.48
C ARG A 271 6.95 -4.61 -16.64
N TRP A 272 7.17 -3.31 -16.82
CA TRP A 272 6.47 -2.23 -16.14
C TRP A 272 5.15 -1.89 -16.84
N ILE A 273 4.03 -2.00 -16.14
CA ILE A 273 2.67 -1.78 -16.66
C ILE A 273 1.98 -0.73 -15.81
N CYS A 274 1.60 0.38 -16.43
CA CYS A 274 0.72 1.39 -15.83
C CYS A 274 -0.71 1.09 -16.24
N ASP A 275 -1.46 0.39 -15.39
CA ASP A 275 -2.84 -0.05 -15.67
C ASP A 275 -3.60 -0.32 -14.37
N ASP A 276 -4.93 -0.34 -14.46
CA ASP A 276 -5.79 -0.85 -13.39
C ASP A 276 -5.55 -2.36 -13.18
N ALA A 277 -5.31 -2.76 -11.93
CA ALA A 277 -4.93 -4.14 -11.62
C ALA A 277 -6.04 -5.15 -11.98
N MET A 278 -7.32 -4.81 -11.76
CA MET A 278 -8.44 -5.69 -12.07
C MET A 278 -8.55 -5.89 -13.60
N LYS A 279 -8.55 -4.81 -14.36
CA LYS A 279 -8.56 -4.88 -15.83
C LYS A 279 -7.37 -5.65 -16.40
N PHE A 280 -6.21 -5.49 -15.75
CA PHE A 280 -5.01 -6.22 -16.16
C PHE A 280 -5.20 -7.73 -15.96
N VAL A 281 -5.59 -8.20 -14.77
CA VAL A 281 -5.75 -9.64 -14.51
C VAL A 281 -6.85 -10.26 -15.34
N GLU A 282 -7.98 -9.59 -15.55
CA GLU A 282 -9.04 -10.07 -16.43
C GLU A 282 -8.55 -10.24 -17.88
N ARG A 283 -7.72 -9.32 -18.35
CA ARG A 283 -7.12 -9.39 -19.69
C ARG A 283 -6.12 -10.53 -19.79
N GLU A 284 -5.29 -10.76 -18.78
CA GLU A 284 -4.35 -11.87 -18.75
C GLU A 284 -5.07 -13.23 -18.67
N VAL A 285 -6.17 -13.34 -17.95
CA VAL A 285 -7.05 -14.53 -17.94
C VAL A 285 -7.57 -14.82 -19.35
N ARG A 286 -8.10 -13.78 -20.05
CA ARG A 286 -8.59 -13.96 -21.44
C ARG A 286 -7.50 -14.38 -22.42
N ARG A 287 -6.24 -14.01 -22.16
CA ARG A 287 -5.06 -14.39 -22.97
C ARG A 287 -4.50 -15.76 -22.64
N GLY A 288 -4.97 -16.39 -21.56
CA GLY A 288 -4.43 -17.66 -21.08
C GLY A 288 -3.00 -17.57 -20.53
N ASN A 289 -2.55 -16.37 -20.11
CA ASN A 289 -1.24 -16.21 -19.48
C ASN A 289 -1.25 -16.80 -18.08
N THR A 290 -0.08 -17.30 -17.63
CA THR A 290 0.08 -17.87 -16.29
C THR A 290 1.37 -17.42 -15.63
N TYR A 291 1.38 -17.47 -14.31
CA TYR A 291 2.48 -17.03 -13.45
C TYR A 291 2.79 -18.09 -12.39
N ASP A 292 4.06 -18.16 -12.01
CA ASP A 292 4.55 -19.12 -11.01
C ASP A 292 4.49 -18.56 -9.58
N GLY A 293 4.52 -17.25 -9.46
CA GLY A 293 4.32 -16.54 -8.21
C GLY A 293 3.48 -15.29 -8.42
N ILE A 294 2.58 -15.00 -7.50
CA ILE A 294 1.75 -13.78 -7.56
C ILE A 294 1.82 -13.07 -6.22
N ILE A 295 2.06 -11.76 -6.28
CA ILE A 295 2.11 -10.84 -5.14
C ILE A 295 0.98 -9.84 -5.29
N LEU A 296 0.18 -9.66 -4.23
CA LEU A 296 -0.94 -8.75 -4.14
C LEU A 296 -0.77 -7.87 -2.90
N ASP A 297 -0.75 -6.56 -3.10
CA ASP A 297 -0.75 -5.58 -1.98
C ASP A 297 -1.82 -4.50 -2.21
N PRO A 298 -3.11 -4.92 -2.28
CA PRO A 298 -4.18 -4.02 -2.62
C PRO A 298 -4.43 -2.99 -1.52
N PRO A 299 -4.63 -1.70 -1.89
CA PRO A 299 -5.03 -0.68 -0.94
C PRO A 299 -6.47 -0.94 -0.47
N LYS A 300 -6.83 -0.35 0.69
CA LYS A 300 -8.23 -0.36 1.14
C LYS A 300 -9.17 0.26 0.12
N TYR A 301 -8.75 1.39 -0.48
CA TYR A 301 -9.46 2.12 -1.52
C TYR A 301 -8.48 2.73 -2.52
N GLY A 302 -8.85 2.77 -3.80
CA GLY A 302 -7.99 3.33 -4.84
C GLY A 302 -8.75 3.76 -6.09
N ARG A 303 -8.03 4.45 -6.98
CA ARG A 303 -8.53 4.80 -8.30
C ARG A 303 -7.55 4.37 -9.37
N GLY A 304 -8.08 3.74 -10.41
CA GLY A 304 -7.33 3.40 -11.60
C GLY A 304 -7.02 4.62 -12.47
N PRO A 305 -6.16 4.46 -13.48
CA PRO A 305 -5.68 5.56 -14.32
C PRO A 305 -6.77 6.22 -15.18
N ASN A 306 -7.90 5.55 -15.40
CA ASN A 306 -9.04 6.07 -16.16
C ASN A 306 -10.28 6.30 -15.30
N GLY A 307 -10.10 6.38 -13.95
CA GLY A 307 -11.18 6.63 -12.99
C GLY A 307 -11.87 5.37 -12.46
N GLU A 308 -11.35 4.19 -12.75
CA GLU A 308 -11.78 2.94 -12.12
C GLU A 308 -11.76 3.10 -10.59
N VAL A 309 -12.71 2.45 -9.91
CA VAL A 309 -12.79 2.47 -8.46
C VAL A 309 -12.39 1.09 -7.94
N TRP A 310 -11.46 1.07 -7.02
CA TRP A 310 -11.07 -0.09 -6.25
C TRP A 310 -11.58 0.08 -4.82
N ASP A 311 -12.34 -0.90 -4.34
CA ASP A 311 -12.66 -1.11 -2.92
C ASP A 311 -12.24 -2.52 -2.54
N PHE A 312 -11.50 -2.64 -1.44
CA PHE A 312 -10.91 -3.91 -1.00
C PHE A 312 -12.00 -4.99 -0.81
N PHE A 313 -13.05 -4.67 -0.06
CA PHE A 313 -14.07 -5.66 0.31
C PHE A 313 -14.94 -6.09 -0.87
N GLU A 314 -15.15 -5.21 -1.82
CA GLU A 314 -15.95 -5.50 -3.02
C GLU A 314 -15.13 -6.25 -4.08
N ASN A 315 -13.86 -5.88 -4.27
CA ASN A 315 -13.09 -6.34 -5.43
C ASN A 315 -12.16 -7.52 -5.15
N VAL A 316 -11.67 -7.72 -3.90
CA VAL A 316 -10.72 -8.80 -3.61
C VAL A 316 -11.27 -10.21 -3.92
N PRO A 317 -12.54 -10.56 -3.65
CA PRO A 317 -13.04 -11.89 -4.00
C PRO A 317 -12.96 -12.17 -5.51
N HIS A 318 -13.33 -11.19 -6.34
CA HIS A 318 -13.22 -11.32 -7.80
C HIS A 318 -11.76 -11.33 -8.28
N MET A 319 -10.91 -10.51 -7.67
CA MET A 319 -9.47 -10.49 -7.94
C MET A 319 -8.86 -11.88 -7.70
N LEU A 320 -9.14 -12.50 -6.56
CA LEU A 320 -8.63 -13.84 -6.23
C LEU A 320 -9.17 -14.91 -7.18
N ALA A 321 -10.42 -14.83 -7.60
CA ALA A 321 -10.97 -15.73 -8.60
C ALA A 321 -10.25 -15.62 -9.96
N CYS A 322 -9.82 -14.42 -10.35
CA CYS A 322 -8.98 -14.21 -11.54
C CYS A 322 -7.54 -14.72 -11.29
N VAL A 323 -6.95 -14.40 -10.15
CA VAL A 323 -5.60 -14.84 -9.75
C VAL A 323 -5.51 -16.36 -9.77
N ARG A 324 -6.53 -17.08 -9.28
CA ARG A 324 -6.58 -18.56 -9.34
C ARG A 324 -6.39 -19.09 -10.76
N LYS A 325 -6.97 -18.43 -11.76
CA LYS A 325 -6.83 -18.81 -13.17
C LYS A 325 -5.47 -18.44 -13.77
N LEU A 326 -4.76 -17.49 -13.13
CA LEU A 326 -3.43 -17.06 -13.54
C LEU A 326 -2.31 -17.88 -12.90
N LEU A 327 -2.59 -18.69 -11.86
CA LEU A 327 -1.58 -19.59 -11.30
C LEU A 327 -1.23 -20.68 -12.32
N SER A 328 0.07 -20.83 -12.61
CA SER A 328 0.56 -21.90 -13.48
C SER A 328 0.34 -23.28 -12.82
N PRO A 329 0.34 -24.38 -13.59
CA PRO A 329 0.28 -25.73 -13.02
C PRO A 329 1.42 -26.01 -12.01
N ASN A 330 2.54 -25.31 -12.16
CA ASN A 330 3.72 -25.44 -11.32
C ASN A 330 3.95 -24.20 -10.46
N ALA A 331 2.86 -23.48 -10.10
CA ALA A 331 2.95 -22.29 -9.27
C ALA A 331 3.61 -22.61 -7.93
N GLN A 332 4.44 -21.68 -7.46
CA GLN A 332 5.23 -21.84 -6.23
C GLN A 332 4.61 -21.11 -5.05
N PHE A 333 4.00 -19.94 -5.31
CA PHE A 333 3.44 -19.13 -4.23
C PHE A 333 2.34 -18.16 -4.69
N LEU A 334 1.51 -17.79 -3.72
CA LEU A 334 0.58 -16.66 -3.78
C LEU A 334 0.70 -15.90 -2.46
N LEU A 335 0.93 -14.59 -2.54
CA LEU A 335 1.05 -13.70 -1.40
C LEU A 335 0.05 -12.57 -1.51
N MET A 336 -0.74 -12.35 -0.47
CA MET A 336 -1.61 -11.18 -0.32
C MET A 336 -1.32 -10.51 1.01
N SER A 337 -0.97 -9.22 0.99
CA SER A 337 -0.94 -8.35 2.16
C SER A 337 -2.13 -7.40 2.15
N SER A 338 -2.48 -6.85 3.30
CA SER A 338 -3.62 -5.96 3.48
C SER A 338 -3.30 -4.96 4.58
N TYR A 339 -3.13 -3.70 4.19
CA TYR A 339 -2.82 -2.62 5.10
C TYR A 339 -4.08 -1.78 5.39
N ALA A 340 -4.18 -1.29 6.63
CA ALA A 340 -5.22 -0.36 7.10
C ALA A 340 -6.68 -0.80 6.86
N ILE A 341 -6.93 -2.11 6.75
CA ILE A 341 -8.29 -2.65 6.69
C ILE A 341 -8.82 -2.96 8.09
N ARG A 342 -10.13 -2.72 8.30
CA ARG A 342 -10.83 -3.11 9.53
C ARG A 342 -11.42 -4.51 9.36
N ALA A 343 -10.56 -5.52 9.34
CA ALA A 343 -10.95 -6.92 9.21
C ALA A 343 -10.02 -7.79 10.07
N SER A 344 -10.44 -9.01 10.34
CA SER A 344 -9.58 -10.04 10.89
C SER A 344 -8.75 -10.67 9.77
N PHE A 345 -7.53 -11.12 10.07
CA PHE A 345 -6.74 -11.93 9.13
C PHE A 345 -7.48 -13.20 8.69
N LEU A 346 -8.43 -13.70 9.50
CA LEU A 346 -9.26 -14.85 9.13
C LEU A 346 -10.11 -14.61 7.89
N SER A 347 -10.58 -13.37 7.65
CA SER A 347 -11.33 -13.03 6.43
C SER A 347 -10.47 -13.24 5.18
N SER A 348 -9.23 -12.76 5.21
CA SER A 348 -8.26 -12.96 4.12
C SER A 348 -7.85 -14.43 4.00
N HIS A 349 -7.72 -15.12 5.14
CA HIS A 349 -7.40 -16.55 5.18
C HIS A 349 -8.46 -17.40 4.48
N GLU A 350 -9.74 -17.21 4.81
CA GLU A 350 -10.82 -17.99 4.20
C GLU A 350 -10.95 -17.72 2.71
N LEU A 351 -10.80 -16.44 2.27
CA LEU A 351 -10.75 -16.13 0.85
C LEU A 351 -9.57 -16.81 0.13
N MET A 352 -8.39 -16.87 0.78
CA MET A 352 -7.23 -17.57 0.24
C MET A 352 -7.49 -19.09 0.15
N ARG A 353 -8.14 -19.69 1.15
CA ARG A 353 -8.52 -21.12 1.13
C ARG A 353 -9.47 -21.42 -0.02
N GLU A 354 -10.50 -20.61 -0.21
CA GLU A 354 -11.45 -20.75 -1.33
C GLU A 354 -10.72 -20.61 -2.69
N CYS A 355 -9.86 -19.62 -2.82
CA CYS A 355 -9.07 -19.40 -4.04
C CYS A 355 -8.20 -20.61 -4.41
N LEU A 356 -7.63 -21.28 -3.40
CA LEU A 356 -6.66 -22.36 -3.58
C LEU A 356 -7.27 -23.75 -3.43
N ASP A 357 -8.59 -23.86 -3.47
CA ASP A 357 -9.25 -25.16 -3.42
C ASP A 357 -8.73 -26.11 -4.51
N GLY A 358 -8.43 -27.35 -4.09
CA GLY A 358 -7.83 -28.37 -4.95
C GLY A 358 -6.31 -28.27 -5.14
N LEU A 359 -5.63 -27.25 -4.63
CA LEU A 359 -4.16 -27.16 -4.67
C LEU A 359 -3.53 -27.73 -3.40
N PRO A 360 -2.42 -28.47 -3.52
CA PRO A 360 -1.62 -28.87 -2.36
C PRO A 360 -0.80 -27.68 -1.84
N GLY A 361 -0.25 -27.81 -0.63
CA GLY A 361 0.66 -26.80 -0.05
C GLY A 361 0.20 -26.32 1.31
N THR A 362 0.72 -25.16 1.72
CA THR A 362 0.46 -24.59 3.04
C THR A 362 0.08 -23.11 2.92
N ILE A 363 -0.98 -22.72 3.64
CA ILE A 363 -1.37 -21.31 3.81
C ILE A 363 -0.97 -20.87 5.21
N GLU A 364 -0.18 -19.81 5.28
CA GLU A 364 0.15 -19.09 6.50
C GLU A 364 -0.63 -17.76 6.49
N SER A 365 -1.29 -17.44 7.61
CA SER A 365 -2.02 -16.18 7.72
C SER A 365 -1.86 -15.58 9.11
N GLY A 366 -1.81 -14.26 9.18
CA GLY A 366 -1.58 -13.54 10.42
C GLY A 366 -1.22 -12.08 10.19
N GLU A 367 -0.22 -11.60 10.92
CA GLU A 367 0.18 -10.19 10.95
C GLU A 367 1.67 -10.01 10.67
N LEU A 368 1.97 -8.95 9.93
CA LEU A 368 3.33 -8.40 9.84
C LEU A 368 3.58 -7.47 11.02
N ALA A 369 4.74 -7.60 11.62
CA ALA A 369 5.14 -6.77 12.75
C ALA A 369 6.55 -6.20 12.57
N ILE A 370 6.75 -5.03 13.15
CA ILE A 370 8.06 -4.39 13.26
C ILE A 370 8.45 -4.36 14.73
N ARG A 371 9.65 -4.85 15.03
CA ARG A 371 10.21 -4.81 16.38
C ARG A 371 10.96 -3.50 16.61
N GLU A 372 10.83 -2.92 17.79
CA GLU A 372 11.70 -1.82 18.22
C GLU A 372 13.17 -2.23 18.18
N LEU A 373 14.01 -1.35 17.65
CA LEU A 373 15.45 -1.61 17.48
C LEU A 373 16.15 -2.05 18.80
N ASN A 374 15.83 -1.39 19.91
CA ASN A 374 16.43 -1.64 21.21
C ASN A 374 15.40 -2.03 22.28
N GLY A 375 14.28 -2.60 21.86
CA GLY A 375 13.19 -2.94 22.77
C GLY A 375 12.48 -4.24 22.42
N PRO A 376 11.67 -4.77 23.35
CA PRO A 376 10.94 -6.01 23.12
C PRO A 376 9.60 -5.80 22.43
N ARG A 377 9.14 -4.54 22.23
CA ARG A 377 7.80 -4.27 21.71
C ARG A 377 7.73 -4.54 20.22
N LEU A 378 6.58 -5.05 19.81
CA LEU A 378 6.20 -5.25 18.43
C LEU A 378 5.08 -4.28 18.06
N LEU A 379 5.15 -3.74 16.88
CA LEU A 379 4.09 -2.95 16.26
C LEU A 379 3.51 -3.78 15.11
N SER A 380 2.24 -4.18 15.22
CA SER A 380 1.51 -4.77 14.10
C SER A 380 1.26 -3.70 13.03
N THR A 381 1.46 -4.05 11.77
CA THR A 381 1.38 -3.10 10.65
C THR A 381 0.37 -3.52 9.60
N SER A 382 0.42 -4.77 9.17
CA SER A 382 -0.41 -5.28 8.08
C SER A 382 -0.88 -6.70 8.38
N LEU A 383 -2.03 -7.07 7.82
CA LEU A 383 -2.48 -8.45 7.76
C LEU A 383 -1.92 -9.13 6.52
N PHE A 384 -1.75 -10.45 6.56
CA PHE A 384 -1.36 -11.19 5.38
C PHE A 384 -1.98 -12.58 5.31
N SER A 385 -2.05 -13.12 4.09
CA SER A 385 -2.22 -14.53 3.80
C SER A 385 -1.27 -14.90 2.67
N ARG A 386 -0.48 -15.97 2.84
CA ARG A 386 0.45 -16.44 1.83
C ARG A 386 0.40 -17.96 1.71
N TRP A 387 0.43 -18.43 0.50
CA TRP A 387 0.48 -19.85 0.17
C TRP A 387 1.81 -20.20 -0.48
N SER A 388 2.36 -21.36 -0.13
CA SER A 388 3.47 -22.00 -0.83
C SER A 388 3.08 -23.41 -1.26
N ALA A 389 3.54 -23.80 -2.45
CA ALA A 389 3.46 -25.17 -2.93
C ALA A 389 4.27 -26.10 -2.00
N PRO A 390 4.00 -27.41 -2.03
CA PRO A 390 4.81 -28.38 -1.27
C PRO A 390 6.29 -28.31 -1.69
N ASP A 391 7.20 -28.49 -0.73
CA ASP A 391 8.63 -28.61 -1.04
C ASP A 391 8.86 -29.95 -1.75
N ASN A 392 9.14 -29.92 -3.05
CA ASN A 392 9.46 -31.10 -3.84
C ASN A 392 10.75 -31.80 -3.40
N THR A 393 11.59 -31.12 -2.62
CA THR A 393 12.87 -31.68 -2.14
C THR A 393 12.70 -32.77 -1.06
N LYS A 394 11.49 -32.98 -0.53
CA LYS A 394 11.20 -34.02 0.48
C LYS A 394 10.56 -35.28 -0.10
N ALA A 395 10.26 -35.34 -1.41
CA ALA A 395 9.56 -36.46 -2.02
C ALA A 395 10.48 -37.62 -2.51
N GLU A 396 11.81 -37.45 -2.49
CA GLU A 396 12.75 -38.48 -2.93
C GLU A 396 13.35 -39.34 -1.79
N GLY A 397 12.80 -39.25 -0.58
CA GLY A 397 13.32 -39.95 0.59
C GLY A 397 12.27 -40.69 1.45
N ALA A 398 11.09 -41.05 0.90
CA ALA A 398 10.09 -41.85 1.64
C ALA A 398 9.81 -43.20 0.97
#